data_32595d276600a5d50c6bbe97709318b7
#
_entry.id   32595d276600a5d50c6bbe97709318b7
#
_cell.length_a   1.000
_cell.length_b   1.000
_cell.length_c   1.000
_cell.angle_alpha   90.00
_cell.angle_beta   90.00
_cell.angle_gamma   90.00
#
_symmetry.space_group_name_H-M   'P 1'
#
loop_
_entity.id
_entity.type
_entity.pdbx_description
1 polymer ?
#
loop_
_entity_poly.entity_id
_entity_poly.type
_entity_poly.pdbx_seq_one_letter_code
_entity_poly.pdbx_strand_id
1 'polypeptide(L)'
;MIDLTPQPGDLDPIETAPVEELRALQLERLQWSVRHAYDNVAHYRRAFDEAGVGPDDIGSLADLARLPFTSKATLRDNYPFGMFAVPREDVVRLHASSGTTGKPTVVGYTRDDLDMWADVVARSIRAAGGRRGMVLHNAYGYGLFTGGLGAHAGAERLGCTVVPVSGGMTQRQVQLILDFEPDVIMVTPSYMLSIVDELEAQGVDPRSTSLKVGIFGAEPWTNDMRREMEERTDMHAVDIYGLSEVIGPGVASECVETKDGLHVWEDHFYPEVIDPVTGEVLPDGEEGELVFTTLTKQAMPVIRYRTRDLTRLLPGTARTMRRMEKITGRTDDMIILRGVNLVPTQIEEIVLGIPTLSPHFQCHLDRSGNLDTLTVRVERRDATTDEEAAAAQAELGRRIKASIGVSVGVDVVDVASIERSVGKMRRIVDHRAAR
;
A
#
# COMPACT_ATOMS: atom_id res chain seq x y z
N MET A 1 8.51 11.86 -20.46
CA MET A 1 7.14 11.79 -19.82
C MET A 1 6.36 13.08 -20.13
N ILE A 2 5.05 12.99 -20.39
CA ILE A 2 4.16 14.13 -20.67
C ILE A 2 3.62 14.74 -19.36
N ASP A 3 3.20 16.01 -19.38
CA ASP A 3 2.53 16.63 -18.23
C ASP A 3 1.09 16.11 -18.10
N LEU A 4 0.80 15.51 -16.96
CA LEU A 4 -0.51 14.94 -16.61
C LEU A 4 -1.10 15.60 -15.35
N THR A 5 -0.61 16.79 -14.98
CA THR A 5 -1.15 17.55 -13.84
C THR A 5 -2.66 17.80 -13.98
N PRO A 6 -3.50 17.45 -12.98
CA PRO A 6 -4.92 17.78 -12.99
C PRO A 6 -5.14 19.29 -13.09
N GLN A 7 -6.12 19.71 -13.90
CA GLN A 7 -6.54 21.10 -13.89
C GLN A 7 -7.34 21.40 -12.61
N PRO A 8 -7.32 22.64 -12.10
CA PRO A 8 -8.08 23.01 -10.89
C PRO A 8 -9.58 22.65 -10.95
N GLY A 9 -10.19 22.69 -12.14
CA GLY A 9 -11.59 22.33 -12.34
C GLY A 9 -11.86 20.83 -12.34
N ASP A 10 -10.81 19.99 -12.37
CA ASP A 10 -10.95 18.53 -12.27
C ASP A 10 -11.02 18.05 -10.81
N LEU A 11 -10.57 18.89 -9.86
CA LEU A 11 -10.45 18.52 -8.45
C LEU A 11 -11.80 18.61 -7.73
N ASP A 12 -12.01 17.72 -6.76
CA ASP A 12 -13.14 17.87 -5.85
C ASP A 12 -12.91 19.08 -4.94
N PRO A 13 -13.91 19.89 -4.62
CA PRO A 13 -13.73 21.13 -3.84
C PRO A 13 -12.97 20.90 -2.52
N ILE A 14 -13.19 19.77 -1.87
CA ILE A 14 -12.55 19.44 -0.59
C ILE A 14 -11.04 19.22 -0.70
N GLU A 15 -10.51 18.89 -1.89
CA GLU A 15 -9.06 18.68 -2.10
C GLU A 15 -8.26 19.98 -1.92
N THR A 16 -8.91 21.13 -2.14
CA THR A 16 -8.28 22.46 -2.06
C THR A 16 -8.97 23.39 -1.07
N ALA A 17 -9.94 22.87 -0.29
CA ALA A 17 -10.63 23.63 0.75
C ALA A 17 -9.65 24.14 1.83
N PRO A 18 -9.95 25.24 2.52
CA PRO A 18 -9.17 25.67 3.69
C PRO A 18 -9.06 24.57 4.74
N VAL A 19 -7.93 24.53 5.45
CA VAL A 19 -7.68 23.49 6.49
C VAL A 19 -8.77 23.50 7.56
N GLU A 20 -9.26 24.66 7.94
CA GLU A 20 -10.32 24.81 8.94
C GLU A 20 -11.62 24.16 8.49
N GLU A 21 -11.98 24.28 7.23
CA GLU A 21 -13.17 23.65 6.64
C GLU A 21 -13.02 22.12 6.64
N LEU A 22 -11.85 21.61 6.22
CA LEU A 22 -11.54 20.20 6.27
C LEU A 22 -11.62 19.66 7.71
N ARG A 23 -11.04 20.37 8.70
CA ARG A 23 -11.07 19.96 10.11
C ARG A 23 -12.49 19.96 10.71
N ALA A 24 -13.32 20.92 10.33
CA ALA A 24 -14.73 20.95 10.75
C ALA A 24 -15.50 19.74 10.19
N LEU A 25 -15.32 19.42 8.89
CA LEU A 25 -15.93 18.24 8.28
C LEU A 25 -15.43 16.93 8.91
N GLN A 26 -14.13 16.83 9.19
CA GLN A 26 -13.57 15.67 9.88
C GLN A 26 -14.17 15.46 11.26
N LEU A 27 -14.33 16.53 12.05
CA LEU A 27 -14.91 16.42 13.38
C LEU A 27 -16.38 15.96 13.33
N GLU A 28 -17.18 16.53 12.44
CA GLU A 28 -18.58 16.11 12.24
C GLU A 28 -18.66 14.62 11.90
N ARG A 29 -17.86 14.18 10.91
CA ARG A 29 -17.84 12.80 10.47
C ARG A 29 -17.25 11.84 11.52
N LEU A 30 -16.27 12.28 12.30
CA LEU A 30 -15.70 11.51 13.40
C LEU A 30 -16.73 11.26 14.48
N GLN A 31 -17.47 12.29 14.90
CA GLN A 31 -18.56 12.17 15.88
C GLN A 31 -19.62 11.17 15.42
N TRP A 32 -19.99 11.25 14.13
CA TRP A 32 -20.91 10.28 13.53
C TRP A 32 -20.34 8.86 13.56
N SER A 33 -19.10 8.68 13.09
CA SER A 33 -18.47 7.34 12.98
C SER A 33 -18.30 6.68 14.36
N VAL A 34 -17.83 7.43 15.36
CA VAL A 34 -17.68 6.93 16.73
C VAL A 34 -19.03 6.54 17.33
N ARG A 35 -20.08 7.38 17.13
CA ARG A 35 -21.45 7.09 17.56
C ARG A 35 -21.99 5.83 16.87
N HIS A 36 -21.83 5.76 15.55
CA HIS A 36 -22.28 4.62 14.74
C HIS A 36 -21.61 3.31 15.18
N ALA A 37 -20.30 3.34 15.43
CA ALA A 37 -19.55 2.19 15.93
C ALA A 37 -20.02 1.77 17.34
N TYR A 38 -20.19 2.72 18.26
CA TYR A 38 -20.63 2.46 19.64
C TYR A 38 -22.04 1.87 19.68
N ASP A 39 -22.99 2.45 18.95
CA ASP A 39 -24.38 2.05 19.00
C ASP A 39 -24.64 0.67 18.37
N ASN A 40 -23.87 0.29 17.34
CA ASN A 40 -24.16 -0.88 16.51
C ASN A 40 -23.16 -2.03 16.64
N VAL A 41 -21.94 -1.80 17.18
CA VAL A 41 -20.92 -2.86 17.30
C VAL A 41 -20.64 -3.15 18.78
N ALA A 42 -21.02 -4.35 19.23
CA ALA A 42 -20.87 -4.74 20.63
C ALA A 42 -19.42 -4.68 21.14
N HIS A 43 -18.45 -4.91 20.28
CA HIS A 43 -17.04 -4.77 20.61
C HIS A 43 -16.70 -3.32 20.99
N TYR A 44 -17.08 -2.35 20.15
CA TYR A 44 -16.77 -0.94 20.40
C TYR A 44 -17.48 -0.41 21.63
N ARG A 45 -18.75 -0.75 21.84
CA ARG A 45 -19.49 -0.37 23.05
C ARG A 45 -18.74 -0.81 24.29
N ARG A 46 -18.40 -2.09 24.39
CA ARG A 46 -17.66 -2.63 25.54
C ARG A 46 -16.30 -1.96 25.71
N ALA A 47 -15.52 -1.83 24.63
CA ALA A 47 -14.19 -1.27 24.70
C ALA A 47 -14.18 0.21 25.12
N PHE A 48 -15.17 0.99 24.66
CA PHE A 48 -15.30 2.40 25.01
C PHE A 48 -15.78 2.56 26.47
N ASP A 49 -16.74 1.75 26.91
CA ASP A 49 -17.22 1.73 28.30
C ASP A 49 -16.07 1.37 29.28
N GLU A 50 -15.25 0.35 28.93
CA GLU A 50 -14.07 -0.04 29.70
C GLU A 50 -13.01 1.07 29.77
N ALA A 51 -12.85 1.84 28.70
CA ALA A 51 -11.95 2.99 28.64
C ALA A 51 -12.52 4.24 29.32
N GLY A 52 -13.80 4.24 29.69
CA GLY A 52 -14.50 5.40 30.27
C GLY A 52 -14.62 6.58 29.31
N VAL A 53 -14.70 6.33 28.00
CA VAL A 53 -14.84 7.36 26.95
C VAL A 53 -15.96 6.97 26.02
N GLY A 54 -16.98 7.82 25.89
CA GLY A 54 -18.12 7.59 25.01
C GLY A 54 -18.18 8.54 23.82
N PRO A 55 -19.15 8.34 22.90
CA PRO A 55 -19.32 9.23 21.75
C PRO A 55 -19.55 10.70 22.11
N ASP A 56 -20.16 10.98 23.25
CA ASP A 56 -20.44 12.36 23.73
C ASP A 56 -19.17 13.08 24.22
N ASP A 57 -18.08 12.35 24.46
CA ASP A 57 -16.81 12.88 24.91
C ASP A 57 -15.93 13.38 23.74
N ILE A 58 -16.37 13.19 22.49
CA ILE A 58 -15.63 13.60 21.29
C ILE A 58 -16.04 15.03 20.92
N GLY A 59 -15.37 16.01 21.49
CA GLY A 59 -15.59 17.43 21.23
C GLY A 59 -14.57 18.04 20.25
N SER A 60 -13.46 17.32 20.01
CA SER A 60 -12.39 17.73 19.10
C SER A 60 -11.74 16.51 18.44
N LEU A 61 -10.96 16.73 17.36
CA LEU A 61 -10.21 15.66 16.72
C LEU A 61 -9.14 15.04 17.65
N ALA A 62 -8.61 15.82 18.60
CA ALA A 62 -7.63 15.34 19.58
C ALA A 62 -8.24 14.33 20.59
N ASP A 63 -9.54 14.37 20.85
CA ASP A 63 -10.19 13.43 21.75
C ASP A 63 -10.19 11.99 21.23
N LEU A 64 -9.96 11.81 19.91
CA LEU A 64 -9.81 10.50 19.29
C LEU A 64 -8.72 9.67 19.99
N ALA A 65 -7.62 10.32 20.40
CA ALA A 65 -6.50 9.66 21.08
C ALA A 65 -6.89 8.96 22.41
N ARG A 66 -8.02 9.30 23.01
CA ARG A 66 -8.57 8.67 24.24
C ARG A 66 -9.26 7.33 23.97
N LEU A 67 -9.69 7.08 22.74
CA LEU A 67 -10.35 5.83 22.36
C LEU A 67 -9.34 4.69 22.20
N PRO A 68 -9.73 3.45 22.55
CA PRO A 68 -8.87 2.28 22.41
C PRO A 68 -8.59 1.95 20.94
N PHE A 69 -7.46 1.27 20.71
CA PHE A 69 -7.07 0.81 19.37
C PHE A 69 -7.88 -0.39 18.91
N THR A 70 -8.14 -0.44 17.62
CA THR A 70 -8.54 -1.66 16.91
C THR A 70 -7.31 -2.29 16.26
N SER A 71 -7.23 -3.61 16.27
CA SER A 71 -6.12 -4.36 15.68
C SER A 71 -6.64 -5.48 14.77
N LYS A 72 -5.74 -6.08 14.00
CA LYS A 72 -6.07 -7.26 13.19
C LYS A 72 -6.55 -8.44 14.05
N ALA A 73 -6.04 -8.58 15.27
CA ALA A 73 -6.51 -9.57 16.26
C ALA A 73 -7.98 -9.28 16.63
N THR A 74 -8.32 -8.03 16.94
CA THR A 74 -9.70 -7.61 17.22
C THR A 74 -10.66 -8.04 16.11
N LEU A 75 -10.29 -7.84 14.84
CA LEU A 75 -11.15 -8.23 13.71
C LEU A 75 -11.32 -9.75 13.60
N ARG A 76 -10.27 -10.53 13.90
CA ARG A 76 -10.30 -11.99 13.90
C ARG A 76 -11.11 -12.56 15.05
N ASP A 77 -11.03 -11.96 16.22
CA ASP A 77 -11.76 -12.40 17.42
C ASP A 77 -13.27 -12.20 17.25
N ASN A 78 -13.66 -11.22 16.41
CA ASN A 78 -15.05 -10.94 16.06
C ASN A 78 -15.46 -11.51 14.68
N TYR A 79 -14.71 -12.49 14.16
CA TYR A 79 -15.01 -13.16 12.89
C TYR A 79 -16.34 -13.93 12.94
N PRO A 80 -17.17 -13.97 11.88
CA PRO A 80 -16.93 -13.24 10.62
C PRO A 80 -17.59 -11.84 10.56
N PHE A 81 -18.66 -11.56 11.33
CA PHE A 81 -19.53 -10.39 11.18
C PHE A 81 -19.67 -9.56 12.46
N GLY A 82 -18.95 -9.89 13.52
CA GLY A 82 -19.09 -9.21 14.82
C GLY A 82 -18.64 -7.76 14.84
N MET A 83 -17.98 -7.28 13.78
CA MET A 83 -17.58 -5.88 13.58
C MET A 83 -18.51 -5.11 12.65
N PHE A 84 -19.60 -5.72 12.18
CA PHE A 84 -20.53 -5.02 11.29
C PHE A 84 -21.50 -4.15 12.10
N ALA A 85 -21.65 -2.91 11.64
CA ALA A 85 -22.51 -1.89 12.25
C ALA A 85 -23.86 -1.74 11.55
N VAL A 86 -24.16 -2.59 10.57
CA VAL A 86 -25.42 -2.61 9.84
C VAL A 86 -25.97 -4.05 9.79
N PRO A 87 -27.28 -4.25 9.58
CA PRO A 87 -27.89 -5.55 9.30
C PRO A 87 -27.23 -6.22 8.08
N ARG A 88 -27.20 -7.55 8.05
CA ARG A 88 -26.56 -8.29 6.95
C ARG A 88 -27.23 -8.09 5.59
N GLU A 89 -28.52 -7.83 5.56
CA GLU A 89 -29.29 -7.51 4.36
C GLU A 89 -28.85 -6.20 3.68
N ASP A 90 -28.25 -5.28 4.44
CA ASP A 90 -27.72 -4.01 3.92
C ASP A 90 -26.29 -4.15 3.38
N VAL A 91 -25.62 -5.30 3.63
CA VAL A 91 -24.28 -5.59 3.13
C VAL A 91 -24.37 -6.19 1.73
N VAL A 92 -23.97 -5.42 0.73
CA VAL A 92 -24.07 -5.81 -0.70
C VAL A 92 -22.79 -6.46 -1.23
N ARG A 93 -21.67 -6.36 -0.50
CA ARG A 93 -20.39 -7.00 -0.89
C ARG A 93 -19.57 -7.39 0.32
N LEU A 94 -18.89 -8.53 0.21
CA LEU A 94 -17.89 -9.00 1.17
C LEU A 94 -16.54 -9.17 0.47
N HIS A 95 -15.49 -8.74 1.14
CA HIS A 95 -14.11 -9.07 0.81
C HIS A 95 -13.43 -9.72 2.02
N ALA A 96 -12.27 -10.33 1.79
CA ALA A 96 -11.46 -10.86 2.87
C ALA A 96 -9.97 -10.75 2.53
N SER A 97 -9.16 -10.42 3.52
CA SER A 97 -7.70 -10.50 3.38
C SER A 97 -7.24 -11.95 3.49
N SER A 98 -6.17 -12.33 2.75
CA SER A 98 -5.55 -13.65 2.89
C SER A 98 -4.97 -13.77 4.30
N GLY A 99 -5.57 -14.64 5.12
CA GLY A 99 -5.04 -14.97 6.44
C GLY A 99 -3.86 -15.93 6.34
N THR A 100 -2.64 -15.47 6.52
CA THR A 100 -1.45 -16.34 6.60
C THR A 100 -1.45 -17.26 7.84
N THR A 101 -2.31 -16.98 8.82
CA THR A 101 -2.34 -17.64 10.14
C THR A 101 -3.71 -18.21 10.52
N GLY A 102 -4.57 -18.58 9.56
CA GLY A 102 -5.87 -19.23 9.83
C GLY A 102 -7.08 -18.43 9.31
N LYS A 103 -7.90 -17.81 10.20
CA LYS A 103 -9.10 -17.11 9.80
C LYS A 103 -8.77 -15.81 9.01
N PRO A 104 -9.40 -15.59 7.83
CA PRO A 104 -9.26 -14.34 7.10
C PRO A 104 -9.91 -13.17 7.86
N THR A 105 -9.48 -11.95 7.58
CA THR A 105 -10.20 -10.75 8.02
C THR A 105 -11.29 -10.45 7.01
N VAL A 106 -12.55 -10.54 7.44
CA VAL A 106 -13.71 -10.25 6.59
C VAL A 106 -14.05 -8.77 6.69
N VAL A 107 -14.32 -8.14 5.56
CA VAL A 107 -14.78 -6.76 5.45
C VAL A 107 -16.08 -6.67 4.64
N GLY A 108 -17.03 -5.89 5.11
CA GLY A 108 -18.33 -5.69 4.48
C GLY A 108 -18.50 -4.28 3.95
N TYR A 109 -19.36 -4.14 2.96
CA TYR A 109 -19.67 -2.87 2.31
C TYR A 109 -21.17 -2.73 2.06
N THR A 110 -21.74 -1.60 2.42
CA THR A 110 -23.06 -1.15 1.95
C THR A 110 -22.96 -0.64 0.51
N ARG A 111 -24.10 -0.25 -0.08
CA ARG A 111 -24.08 0.44 -1.39
C ARG A 111 -23.32 1.76 -1.30
N ASP A 112 -23.59 2.54 -0.26
CA ASP A 112 -22.94 3.84 -0.05
C ASP A 112 -21.44 3.69 0.21
N ASP A 113 -21.01 2.64 0.94
CA ASP A 113 -19.58 2.33 1.08
C ASP A 113 -18.92 2.06 -0.26
N LEU A 114 -19.59 1.34 -1.17
CA LEU A 114 -19.05 1.05 -2.50
C LEU A 114 -19.00 2.30 -3.38
N ASP A 115 -19.98 3.17 -3.28
CA ASP A 115 -20.02 4.43 -4.02
C ASP A 115 -18.92 5.38 -3.54
N MET A 116 -18.77 5.55 -2.22
CA MET A 116 -17.66 6.32 -1.62
C MET A 116 -16.31 5.74 -2.01
N TRP A 117 -16.15 4.42 -1.97
CA TRP A 117 -14.90 3.77 -2.38
C TRP A 117 -14.57 4.01 -3.85
N ALA A 118 -15.56 3.92 -4.74
CA ALA A 118 -15.37 4.27 -6.14
C ALA A 118 -14.94 5.73 -6.34
N ASP A 119 -15.50 6.66 -5.55
CA ASP A 119 -15.13 8.08 -5.60
C ASP A 119 -13.68 8.33 -5.17
N VAL A 120 -13.23 7.77 -4.04
CA VAL A 120 -11.85 7.98 -3.58
C VAL A 120 -10.80 7.30 -4.48
N VAL A 121 -11.14 6.16 -5.10
CA VAL A 121 -10.26 5.53 -6.09
C VAL A 121 -10.25 6.34 -7.40
N ALA A 122 -11.38 6.86 -7.86
CA ALA A 122 -11.43 7.77 -9.01
C ALA A 122 -10.57 9.03 -8.77
N ARG A 123 -10.66 9.61 -7.56
CA ARG A 123 -9.82 10.72 -7.10
C ARG A 123 -8.33 10.35 -7.15
N SER A 124 -7.97 9.16 -6.68
CA SER A 124 -6.60 8.63 -6.69
C SER A 124 -6.07 8.47 -8.13
N ILE A 125 -6.87 7.88 -9.03
CA ILE A 125 -6.50 7.73 -10.44
C ILE A 125 -6.32 9.10 -11.10
N ARG A 126 -7.20 10.07 -10.79
CA ARG A 126 -7.09 11.45 -11.28
C ARG A 126 -5.84 12.15 -10.76
N ALA A 127 -5.54 12.03 -9.46
CA ALA A 127 -4.33 12.57 -8.85
C ALA A 127 -3.06 12.00 -9.49
N ALA A 128 -3.07 10.71 -9.83
CA ALA A 128 -1.97 10.03 -10.53
C ALA A 128 -1.83 10.44 -12.01
N GLY A 129 -2.77 11.21 -12.56
CA GLY A 129 -2.72 11.66 -13.95
C GLY A 129 -3.73 11.01 -14.89
N GLY A 130 -4.53 10.04 -14.42
CA GLY A 130 -5.60 9.43 -15.20
C GLY A 130 -6.74 10.41 -15.49
N ARG A 131 -7.43 10.23 -16.62
CA ARG A 131 -8.50 11.11 -17.09
C ARG A 131 -9.64 10.31 -17.70
N ARG A 132 -10.81 10.95 -17.73
CA ARG A 132 -11.96 10.44 -18.49
C ARG A 132 -11.56 10.14 -19.93
N GLY A 133 -12.01 8.99 -20.45
CA GLY A 133 -11.75 8.53 -21.81
C GLY A 133 -10.43 7.79 -22.01
N MET A 134 -9.55 7.75 -21.01
CA MET A 134 -8.36 6.90 -21.03
C MET A 134 -8.72 5.43 -20.88
N VAL A 135 -7.87 4.56 -21.42
CA VAL A 135 -7.95 3.10 -21.22
C VAL A 135 -7.09 2.72 -20.03
N LEU A 136 -7.67 2.03 -19.04
CA LEU A 136 -6.99 1.57 -17.85
C LEU A 136 -6.88 0.04 -17.84
N HIS A 137 -5.64 -0.44 -17.84
CA HIS A 137 -5.29 -1.85 -17.72
C HIS A 137 -5.20 -2.24 -16.24
N ASN A 138 -6.15 -3.04 -15.75
CA ASN A 138 -6.19 -3.44 -14.35
C ASN A 138 -5.59 -4.84 -14.16
N ALA A 139 -4.35 -4.88 -13.71
CA ALA A 139 -3.60 -6.10 -13.40
C ALA A 139 -3.58 -6.46 -11.91
N TYR A 140 -4.40 -5.80 -11.06
CA TYR A 140 -4.67 -6.28 -9.72
C TYR A 140 -5.61 -7.49 -9.72
N GLY A 141 -5.38 -8.44 -8.82
CA GLY A 141 -6.21 -9.63 -8.68
C GLY A 141 -7.66 -9.32 -8.33
N TYR A 142 -8.60 -9.94 -9.04
CA TYR A 142 -10.03 -9.93 -8.73
C TYR A 142 -10.37 -11.06 -7.75
N GLY A 143 -11.51 -11.00 -7.09
CA GLY A 143 -11.99 -12.00 -6.13
C GLY A 143 -12.16 -11.45 -4.72
N LEU A 144 -11.81 -12.23 -3.69
CA LEU A 144 -11.97 -11.82 -2.30
C LEU A 144 -11.06 -10.66 -1.87
N PHE A 145 -9.94 -10.47 -2.57
CA PHE A 145 -9.03 -9.35 -2.33
C PHE A 145 -9.61 -8.04 -2.92
N THR A 146 -9.36 -6.92 -2.24
CA THR A 146 -10.01 -5.63 -2.58
C THR A 146 -9.40 -4.92 -3.79
N GLY A 147 -8.15 -5.25 -4.18
CA GLY A 147 -7.39 -4.49 -5.16
C GLY A 147 -8.07 -4.37 -6.53
N GLY A 148 -8.41 -5.50 -7.15
CA GLY A 148 -8.96 -5.53 -8.51
C GLY A 148 -10.31 -4.83 -8.64
N LEU A 149 -11.26 -5.15 -7.75
CA LEU A 149 -12.61 -4.56 -7.80
C LEU A 149 -12.63 -3.09 -7.39
N GLY A 150 -11.74 -2.67 -6.46
CA GLY A 150 -11.62 -1.26 -6.09
C GLY A 150 -11.07 -0.41 -7.24
N ALA A 151 -9.98 -0.86 -7.86
CA ALA A 151 -9.40 -0.20 -9.04
C ALA A 151 -10.39 -0.11 -10.19
N HIS A 152 -11.12 -1.20 -10.46
CA HIS A 152 -12.14 -1.28 -11.50
C HIS A 152 -13.25 -0.24 -11.28
N ALA A 153 -13.88 -0.27 -10.11
CA ALA A 153 -15.00 0.64 -9.80
C ALA A 153 -14.59 2.12 -9.86
N GLY A 154 -13.38 2.44 -9.35
CA GLY A 154 -12.86 3.82 -9.40
C GLY A 154 -12.55 4.28 -10.83
N ALA A 155 -11.98 3.40 -11.66
CA ALA A 155 -11.71 3.73 -13.05
C ALA A 155 -13.00 3.98 -13.86
N GLU A 156 -14.02 3.14 -13.69
CA GLU A 156 -15.34 3.36 -14.30
C GLU A 156 -15.98 4.66 -13.80
N ARG A 157 -15.88 4.96 -12.50
CA ARG A 157 -16.38 6.19 -11.86
C ARG A 157 -15.71 7.44 -12.45
N LEU A 158 -14.43 7.38 -12.75
CA LEU A 158 -13.69 8.46 -13.44
C LEU A 158 -14.08 8.57 -14.92
N GLY A 159 -14.64 7.52 -15.50
CA GLY A 159 -15.02 7.47 -16.91
C GLY A 159 -13.91 6.93 -17.81
N CYS A 160 -13.02 6.10 -17.27
CA CYS A 160 -12.06 5.31 -18.04
C CYS A 160 -12.71 4.07 -18.65
N THR A 161 -12.14 3.58 -19.76
CA THR A 161 -12.42 2.23 -20.25
C THR A 161 -11.53 1.24 -19.49
N VAL A 162 -12.10 0.25 -18.80
CA VAL A 162 -11.34 -0.70 -18.00
C VAL A 162 -11.07 -1.99 -18.78
N VAL A 163 -9.80 -2.41 -18.81
CA VAL A 163 -9.39 -3.74 -19.27
C VAL A 163 -9.17 -4.63 -18.05
N PRO A 164 -10.11 -5.52 -17.65
CA PRO A 164 -10.11 -6.25 -16.38
C PRO A 164 -9.30 -7.56 -16.47
N VAL A 165 -7.98 -7.46 -16.63
CA VAL A 165 -7.11 -8.62 -16.91
C VAL A 165 -6.90 -9.50 -15.69
N SER A 166 -6.87 -8.92 -14.48
CA SER A 166 -6.43 -9.58 -13.24
C SER A 166 -4.90 -9.78 -13.18
N GLY A 167 -4.39 -10.31 -12.06
CA GLY A 167 -2.97 -10.63 -11.91
C GLY A 167 -2.56 -11.91 -12.61
N GLY A 168 -1.26 -12.03 -12.89
CA GLY A 168 -0.68 -13.21 -13.53
C GLY A 168 -0.78 -13.23 -15.06
N MET A 169 -0.42 -14.35 -15.67
CA MET A 169 -0.42 -14.55 -17.13
C MET A 169 0.40 -13.46 -17.87
N THR A 170 1.68 -13.27 -17.51
CA THR A 170 2.50 -12.14 -17.95
C THR A 170 2.53 -11.93 -19.46
N GLN A 171 2.63 -13.02 -20.26
CA GLN A 171 2.58 -12.93 -21.73
C GLN A 171 1.25 -12.34 -22.23
N ARG A 172 0.14 -12.68 -21.57
CA ARG A 172 -1.17 -12.12 -21.92
C ARG A 172 -1.28 -10.65 -21.51
N GLN A 173 -0.67 -10.25 -20.39
CA GLN A 173 -0.58 -8.83 -20.01
C GLN A 173 0.10 -8.03 -21.13
N VAL A 174 1.27 -8.49 -21.57
CA VAL A 174 2.02 -7.87 -22.67
C VAL A 174 1.20 -7.81 -23.95
N GLN A 175 0.60 -8.93 -24.37
CA GLN A 175 -0.26 -8.96 -25.54
C GLN A 175 -1.37 -7.89 -25.47
N LEU A 176 -2.11 -7.83 -24.34
CA LEU A 176 -3.24 -6.89 -24.20
C LEU A 176 -2.78 -5.43 -24.06
N ILE A 177 -1.58 -5.16 -23.53
CA ILE A 177 -0.97 -3.82 -23.54
C ILE A 177 -0.70 -3.38 -25.00
N LEU A 178 -0.17 -4.28 -25.82
CA LEU A 178 0.11 -3.97 -27.22
C LEU A 178 -1.15 -3.87 -28.07
N ASP A 179 -2.16 -4.72 -27.82
CA ASP A 179 -3.37 -4.78 -28.64
C ASP A 179 -4.38 -3.67 -28.29
N PHE A 180 -4.50 -3.29 -27.00
CA PHE A 180 -5.50 -2.33 -26.51
C PHE A 180 -4.93 -0.95 -26.21
N GLU A 181 -3.63 -0.78 -26.28
CA GLU A 181 -2.93 0.50 -26.12
C GLU A 181 -3.41 1.30 -24.89
N PRO A 182 -3.38 0.72 -23.65
CA PRO A 182 -3.85 1.42 -22.48
C PRO A 182 -2.95 2.61 -22.12
N ASP A 183 -3.58 3.67 -21.59
CA ASP A 183 -2.88 4.85 -21.09
C ASP A 183 -2.37 4.66 -19.65
N VAL A 184 -3.13 3.91 -18.85
CA VAL A 184 -2.89 3.72 -17.41
C VAL A 184 -2.80 2.23 -17.11
N ILE A 185 -1.85 1.84 -16.25
CA ILE A 185 -1.82 0.50 -15.67
C ILE A 185 -1.91 0.58 -14.15
N MET A 186 -2.74 -0.27 -13.54
CA MET A 186 -2.80 -0.47 -12.09
C MET A 186 -2.31 -1.87 -11.73
N VAL A 187 -1.22 -1.95 -10.98
CA VAL A 187 -0.50 -3.22 -10.75
C VAL A 187 0.41 -3.09 -9.51
N THR A 188 0.87 -4.20 -8.94
CA THR A 188 1.94 -4.14 -7.92
C THR A 188 3.29 -3.78 -8.56
N PRO A 189 4.16 -3.02 -7.85
CA PRO A 189 5.43 -2.56 -8.45
C PRO A 189 6.32 -3.73 -8.90
N SER A 190 6.43 -4.78 -8.10
CA SER A 190 7.22 -5.96 -8.47
C SER A 190 6.69 -6.69 -9.70
N TYR A 191 5.36 -6.75 -9.87
CA TYR A 191 4.77 -7.39 -11.03
C TYR A 191 4.89 -6.53 -12.30
N MET A 192 4.90 -5.19 -12.16
CA MET A 192 5.21 -4.32 -13.30
C MET A 192 6.61 -4.57 -13.86
N LEU A 193 7.62 -4.76 -12.99
CA LEU A 193 8.97 -5.14 -13.46
C LEU A 193 8.96 -6.45 -14.24
N SER A 194 8.17 -7.43 -13.81
CA SER A 194 8.02 -8.69 -14.55
C SER A 194 7.33 -8.51 -15.92
N ILE A 195 6.40 -7.56 -16.03
CA ILE A 195 5.78 -7.20 -17.33
C ILE A 195 6.81 -6.51 -18.24
N VAL A 196 7.62 -5.62 -17.68
CA VAL A 196 8.70 -4.92 -18.41
C VAL A 196 9.74 -5.92 -18.90
N ASP A 197 10.20 -6.85 -18.06
CA ASP A 197 11.12 -7.92 -18.43
C ASP A 197 10.56 -8.79 -19.58
N GLU A 198 9.26 -9.10 -19.56
CA GLU A 198 8.61 -9.87 -20.62
C GLU A 198 8.51 -9.08 -21.95
N LEU A 199 8.22 -7.76 -21.89
CA LEU A 199 8.25 -6.89 -23.08
C LEU A 199 9.63 -6.95 -23.76
N GLU A 200 10.70 -6.77 -22.98
CA GLU A 200 12.08 -6.82 -23.47
C GLU A 200 12.43 -8.20 -24.03
N ALA A 201 12.02 -9.29 -23.36
CA ALA A 201 12.24 -10.65 -23.82
C ALA A 201 11.54 -10.94 -25.16
N GLN A 202 10.41 -10.28 -25.45
CA GLN A 202 9.72 -10.33 -26.74
C GLN A 202 10.32 -9.36 -27.78
N GLY A 203 11.37 -8.61 -27.45
CA GLY A 203 12.02 -7.67 -28.34
C GLY A 203 11.27 -6.34 -28.50
N VAL A 204 10.36 -6.02 -27.58
CA VAL A 204 9.60 -4.76 -27.54
C VAL A 204 10.30 -3.80 -26.60
N ASP A 205 10.62 -2.58 -27.05
CA ASP A 205 11.07 -1.51 -26.17
C ASP A 205 9.87 -1.07 -25.29
N PRO A 206 9.92 -1.22 -23.95
CA PRO A 206 8.82 -0.83 -23.09
C PRO A 206 8.41 0.65 -23.19
N ARG A 207 9.37 1.53 -23.58
CA ARG A 207 9.12 2.97 -23.81
C ARG A 207 8.30 3.23 -25.07
N SER A 208 8.17 2.25 -25.96
CA SER A 208 7.33 2.37 -27.16
C SER A 208 5.86 2.03 -26.92
N THR A 209 5.50 1.58 -25.71
CA THR A 209 4.11 1.29 -25.36
C THR A 209 3.29 2.56 -25.20
N SER A 210 1.96 2.43 -25.18
CA SER A 210 1.02 3.54 -24.97
C SER A 210 0.94 4.01 -23.52
N LEU A 211 1.55 3.29 -22.57
CA LEU A 211 1.47 3.56 -21.13
C LEU A 211 2.06 4.92 -20.79
N LYS A 212 1.27 5.76 -20.11
CA LYS A 212 1.64 7.09 -19.63
C LYS A 212 1.80 7.13 -18.12
N VAL A 213 1.02 6.30 -17.41
CA VAL A 213 0.96 6.26 -15.94
C VAL A 213 0.89 4.82 -15.47
N GLY A 214 1.77 4.46 -14.54
CA GLY A 214 1.65 3.29 -13.68
C GLY A 214 1.25 3.71 -12.27
N ILE A 215 0.18 3.13 -11.74
CA ILE A 215 -0.30 3.35 -10.37
C ILE A 215 0.00 2.09 -9.57
N PHE A 216 0.95 2.20 -8.65
CA PHE A 216 1.55 1.08 -7.95
C PHE A 216 1.19 1.07 -6.48
N GLY A 217 0.90 -0.10 -5.91
CA GLY A 217 0.59 -0.25 -4.50
C GLY A 217 0.49 -1.71 -4.08
N ALA A 218 -0.09 -1.93 -2.92
CA ALA A 218 -0.26 -3.22 -2.26
C ALA A 218 1.02 -3.82 -1.65
N GLU A 219 2.20 -3.30 -1.96
CA GLU A 219 3.48 -3.65 -1.35
C GLU A 219 4.36 -2.40 -1.22
N PRO A 220 5.27 -2.34 -0.23
CA PRO A 220 6.26 -1.26 -0.15
C PRO A 220 7.21 -1.30 -1.35
N TRP A 221 7.63 -0.14 -1.83
CA TRP A 221 8.59 0.03 -2.90
C TRP A 221 9.32 1.36 -2.78
N THR A 222 10.55 1.42 -3.29
CA THR A 222 11.48 2.54 -3.07
C THR A 222 11.45 3.58 -4.20
N ASN A 223 12.04 4.74 -3.95
CA ASN A 223 12.25 5.74 -5.01
C ASN A 223 13.26 5.27 -6.06
N ASP A 224 14.17 4.36 -5.69
CA ASP A 224 15.10 3.75 -6.63
C ASP A 224 14.37 2.85 -7.62
N MET A 225 13.41 2.05 -7.14
CA MET A 225 12.53 1.26 -7.99
C MET A 225 11.64 2.16 -8.87
N ARG A 226 11.20 3.31 -8.37
CA ARG A 226 10.50 4.32 -9.18
C ARG A 226 11.36 4.77 -10.35
N ARG A 227 12.60 5.16 -10.08
CA ARG A 227 13.52 5.60 -11.14
C ARG A 227 13.75 4.52 -12.18
N GLU A 228 13.99 3.29 -11.76
CA GLU A 228 14.15 2.16 -12.68
C GLU A 228 12.91 1.98 -13.58
N MET A 229 11.71 2.01 -13.01
CA MET A 229 10.48 1.88 -13.81
C MET A 229 10.31 3.03 -14.80
N GLU A 230 10.49 4.28 -14.34
CA GLU A 230 10.35 5.47 -15.18
C GLU A 230 11.39 5.49 -16.32
N GLU A 231 12.63 5.12 -16.04
CA GLU A 231 13.71 5.02 -17.05
C GLU A 231 13.45 3.93 -18.10
N ARG A 232 12.92 2.77 -17.67
CA ARG A 232 12.66 1.65 -18.58
C ARG A 232 11.36 1.83 -19.40
N THR A 233 10.41 2.64 -18.97
CA THR A 233 9.07 2.71 -19.59
C THR A 233 8.68 4.07 -20.12
N ASP A 234 9.36 5.15 -19.72
CA ASP A 234 8.99 6.57 -19.97
C ASP A 234 7.59 6.96 -19.47
N MET A 235 6.99 6.18 -18.55
CA MET A 235 5.72 6.50 -17.90
C MET A 235 5.94 7.09 -16.50
N HIS A 236 4.95 7.84 -15.99
CA HIS A 236 4.94 8.25 -14.59
C HIS A 236 4.66 7.06 -13.67
N ALA A 237 5.50 6.86 -12.65
CA ALA A 237 5.29 5.86 -11.60
C ALA A 237 4.77 6.55 -10.33
N VAL A 238 3.52 6.26 -9.95
CA VAL A 238 2.78 6.94 -8.87
C VAL A 238 2.33 5.92 -7.83
N ASP A 239 2.47 6.27 -6.55
CA ASP A 239 2.13 5.38 -5.43
C ASP A 239 0.66 5.55 -5.02
N ILE A 240 -0.01 4.42 -4.73
CA ILE A 240 -1.34 4.36 -4.14
C ILE A 240 -1.32 3.45 -2.91
N TYR A 241 -1.89 3.93 -1.80
CA TYR A 241 -1.97 3.17 -0.56
C TYR A 241 -3.42 2.81 -0.22
N GLY A 242 -3.56 1.66 0.41
CA GLY A 242 -4.81 1.21 1.00
C GLY A 242 -4.72 -0.19 1.58
N LEU A 243 -5.68 -0.51 2.42
CA LEU A 243 -5.81 -1.83 3.05
C LEU A 243 -7.28 -2.20 3.16
N SER A 244 -7.57 -3.49 3.06
CA SER A 244 -8.95 -4.01 3.04
C SER A 244 -9.74 -3.62 4.29
N GLU A 245 -9.10 -3.59 5.44
CA GLU A 245 -9.70 -3.29 6.74
C GLU A 245 -10.28 -1.86 6.80
N VAL A 246 -9.62 -0.89 6.14
CA VAL A 246 -10.10 0.50 6.05
C VAL A 246 -11.12 0.64 4.93
N ILE A 247 -10.74 0.37 3.68
CA ILE A 247 -11.67 0.37 2.53
C ILE A 247 -11.18 -0.51 1.37
N GLY A 248 -9.89 -0.61 1.13
CA GLY A 248 -9.21 -1.17 -0.03
C GLY A 248 -8.22 -0.15 -0.59
N PRO A 249 -7.82 -0.21 -1.87
CA PRO A 249 -7.02 0.84 -2.51
C PRO A 249 -7.74 2.18 -2.48
N GLY A 250 -6.98 3.28 -2.48
CA GLY A 250 -7.52 4.63 -2.53
C GLY A 250 -7.76 5.27 -1.16
N VAL A 251 -7.06 4.85 -0.10
CA VAL A 251 -6.99 5.59 1.17
C VAL A 251 -6.10 6.81 1.03
N ALA A 252 -4.98 6.66 0.33
CA ALA A 252 -4.05 7.73 -0.01
C ALA A 252 -3.44 7.51 -1.39
N SER A 253 -3.01 8.59 -2.05
CA SER A 253 -2.36 8.55 -3.36
C SER A 253 -1.37 9.70 -3.53
N GLU A 254 -0.27 9.45 -4.22
CA GLU A 254 0.59 10.53 -4.69
C GLU A 254 -0.11 11.34 -5.79
N CYS A 255 0.31 12.59 -5.93
CA CYS A 255 -0.04 13.44 -7.06
C CYS A 255 1.08 13.39 -8.10
N VAL A 256 0.72 13.23 -9.37
CA VAL A 256 1.67 13.08 -10.47
C VAL A 256 2.61 14.29 -10.61
N GLU A 257 2.14 15.47 -10.24
CA GLU A 257 2.87 16.74 -10.31
C GLU A 257 3.99 16.87 -9.26
N THR A 258 3.87 16.21 -8.10
CA THR A 258 4.84 16.36 -7.01
C THR A 258 5.57 15.08 -6.66
N LYS A 259 4.88 13.93 -6.61
CA LYS A 259 5.42 12.61 -6.21
C LYS A 259 6.21 12.67 -4.89
N ASP A 260 5.75 13.51 -3.95
CA ASP A 260 6.45 13.86 -2.71
C ASP A 260 5.80 13.30 -1.45
N GLY A 261 5.08 12.20 -1.60
CA GLY A 261 4.30 11.50 -0.59
C GLY A 261 2.82 11.42 -0.95
N LEU A 262 2.09 10.53 -0.28
CA LEU A 262 0.72 10.20 -0.62
C LEU A 262 -0.26 11.08 0.16
N HIS A 263 -1.05 11.90 -0.51
CA HIS A 263 -2.15 12.64 0.13
C HIS A 263 -3.19 11.63 0.64
N VAL A 264 -3.46 11.69 1.94
CA VAL A 264 -4.53 10.92 2.57
C VAL A 264 -5.86 11.60 2.25
N TRP A 265 -6.86 10.86 1.80
CA TRP A 265 -8.20 11.43 1.59
C TRP A 265 -8.89 11.67 2.95
N GLU A 266 -8.42 12.72 3.64
CA GLU A 266 -8.74 13.04 5.03
C GLU A 266 -10.20 13.43 5.28
N ASP A 267 -10.96 13.64 4.24
CA ASP A 267 -12.43 13.77 4.32
C ASP A 267 -13.13 12.44 4.62
N HIS A 268 -12.48 11.29 4.33
CA HIS A 268 -13.01 9.95 4.58
C HIS A 268 -12.19 9.13 5.59
N PHE A 269 -10.89 9.42 5.74
CA PHE A 269 -9.96 8.64 6.56
C PHE A 269 -9.11 9.57 7.41
N TYR A 270 -9.22 9.46 8.74
CA TYR A 270 -8.41 10.27 9.64
C TYR A 270 -7.14 9.50 10.03
N PRO A 271 -5.96 10.00 9.64
CA PRO A 271 -4.68 9.38 9.99
C PRO A 271 -4.15 9.89 11.32
N GLU A 272 -3.58 8.99 12.11
CA GLU A 272 -2.67 9.26 13.24
C GLU A 272 -1.36 8.51 12.98
N VAL A 273 -0.25 9.04 13.50
CA VAL A 273 1.01 8.28 13.63
C VAL A 273 1.29 8.14 15.11
N ILE A 274 1.61 6.94 15.56
CA ILE A 274 1.82 6.64 16.98
C ILE A 274 3.18 6.00 17.22
N ASP A 275 3.71 6.17 18.41
CA ASP A 275 4.81 5.34 18.90
C ASP A 275 4.31 3.87 18.98
N PRO A 276 4.94 2.92 18.29
CA PRO A 276 4.46 1.55 18.22
C PRO A 276 4.49 0.80 19.57
N VAL A 277 5.26 1.27 20.54
CA VAL A 277 5.45 0.67 21.88
C VAL A 277 4.51 1.30 22.90
N THR A 278 4.50 2.65 23.00
CA THR A 278 3.69 3.36 24.00
C THR A 278 2.25 3.57 23.54
N GLY A 279 2.02 3.65 22.22
CA GLY A 279 0.73 4.02 21.63
C GLY A 279 0.42 5.52 21.70
N GLU A 280 1.35 6.35 22.12
CA GLU A 280 1.19 7.81 22.13
C GLU A 280 1.17 8.35 20.70
N VAL A 281 0.29 9.33 20.45
CA VAL A 281 0.24 10.03 19.16
C VAL A 281 1.45 10.91 19.00
N LEU A 282 2.17 10.75 17.90
CA LEU A 282 3.35 11.51 17.56
C LEU A 282 2.99 12.79 16.77
N PRO A 283 3.74 13.88 16.92
CA PRO A 283 3.61 15.06 16.08
C PRO A 283 3.84 14.74 14.58
N ASP A 284 3.20 15.53 13.71
CA ASP A 284 3.48 15.47 12.28
C ASP A 284 4.99 15.66 12.02
N GLY A 285 5.58 14.85 11.14
CA GLY A 285 7.01 14.81 10.83
C GLY A 285 7.79 13.73 11.58
N GLU A 286 7.27 13.17 12.66
CA GLU A 286 7.90 12.07 13.39
C GLU A 286 7.47 10.72 12.80
N GLU A 287 8.43 9.77 12.72
CA GLU A 287 8.18 8.42 12.21
C GLU A 287 7.57 7.52 13.29
N GLY A 288 6.52 6.79 12.93
CA GLY A 288 5.85 5.83 13.80
C GLY A 288 4.90 4.92 13.05
N GLU A 289 4.08 4.19 13.79
CA GLU A 289 3.06 3.30 13.24
C GLU A 289 1.82 4.11 12.79
N LEU A 290 1.40 3.90 11.56
CA LEU A 290 0.21 4.50 10.98
C LEU A 290 -1.05 3.87 11.57
N VAL A 291 -2.00 4.73 11.92
CA VAL A 291 -3.31 4.36 12.45
C VAL A 291 -4.40 5.08 11.66
N PHE A 292 -5.48 4.38 11.31
CA PHE A 292 -6.62 5.00 10.64
C PHE A 292 -7.92 4.88 11.42
N THR A 293 -8.70 5.95 11.36
CA THR A 293 -10.12 5.95 11.72
C THR A 293 -10.94 6.27 10.47
N THR A 294 -11.89 5.40 10.12
CA THR A 294 -12.83 5.68 9.01
C THR A 294 -13.89 6.68 9.47
N LEU A 295 -14.17 7.67 8.65
CA LEU A 295 -15.09 8.75 8.99
C LEU A 295 -16.49 8.57 8.38
N THR A 296 -16.63 7.75 7.33
CA THR A 296 -17.87 7.62 6.55
C THR A 296 -18.26 6.18 6.24
N LYS A 297 -17.47 5.19 6.67
CA LYS A 297 -17.73 3.78 6.38
C LYS A 297 -18.89 3.26 7.24
N GLN A 298 -19.94 2.72 6.58
CA GLN A 298 -21.17 2.29 7.23
C GLN A 298 -21.14 0.84 7.69
N ALA A 299 -20.80 -0.11 6.79
CA ALA A 299 -20.93 -1.53 7.10
C ALA A 299 -20.00 -1.98 8.23
N MET A 300 -18.74 -1.53 8.20
CA MET A 300 -17.71 -1.93 9.15
C MET A 300 -16.80 -0.74 9.45
N PRO A 301 -17.25 0.21 10.29
CA PRO A 301 -16.38 1.30 10.73
C PRO A 301 -15.18 0.75 11.49
N VAL A 302 -14.00 1.35 11.30
CA VAL A 302 -12.81 1.06 12.10
C VAL A 302 -12.38 2.32 12.83
N ILE A 303 -12.20 2.20 14.15
CA ILE A 303 -11.78 3.29 15.04
C ILE A 303 -10.36 2.98 15.51
N ARG A 304 -9.42 3.88 15.24
CA ARG A 304 -8.01 3.77 15.59
C ARG A 304 -7.37 2.43 15.23
N TYR A 305 -7.53 2.04 13.95
CA TYR A 305 -7.01 0.77 13.45
C TYR A 305 -5.50 0.84 13.24
N ARG A 306 -4.75 0.01 13.98
CA ARG A 306 -3.30 -0.15 13.87
C ARG A 306 -2.94 -0.92 12.60
N THR A 307 -2.32 -0.25 11.63
CA THR A 307 -1.98 -0.84 10.34
C THR A 307 -0.72 -1.69 10.38
N ARG A 308 0.16 -1.42 11.32
CA ARG A 308 1.54 -1.92 11.42
C ARG A 308 2.50 -1.31 10.40
N ASP A 309 2.04 -0.44 9.51
CA ASP A 309 2.89 0.24 8.53
C ASP A 309 3.61 1.42 9.19
N LEU A 310 4.90 1.60 8.87
CA LEU A 310 5.74 2.69 9.37
C LEU A 310 5.80 3.82 8.37
N THR A 311 5.49 5.02 8.82
CA THR A 311 5.51 6.25 8.04
C THR A 311 5.55 7.47 8.95
N ARG A 312 5.49 8.67 8.35
CA ARG A 312 5.26 9.96 9.03
C ARG A 312 4.22 10.76 8.27
N LEU A 313 3.49 11.62 8.99
CA LEU A 313 2.58 12.57 8.35
C LEU A 313 3.31 13.87 8.05
N LEU A 314 3.04 14.45 6.89
CA LEU A 314 3.64 15.66 6.38
C LEU A 314 2.55 16.67 5.98
N PRO A 315 2.82 17.98 5.98
CA PRO A 315 1.87 18.97 5.48
C PRO A 315 1.46 18.69 4.03
N GLY A 316 0.25 19.12 3.64
CA GLY A 316 -0.21 19.07 2.26
C GLY A 316 0.66 19.91 1.32
N THR A 317 0.72 19.52 0.05
CA THR A 317 1.44 20.25 -1.03
C THR A 317 0.53 20.49 -2.22
N ALA A 318 0.36 19.51 -3.09
CA ALA A 318 -0.56 19.60 -4.23
C ALA A 318 -2.05 19.66 -3.80
N ARG A 319 -2.36 19.20 -2.60
CA ARG A 319 -3.71 19.26 -1.97
C ARG A 319 -3.58 19.78 -0.55
N THR A 320 -4.68 20.26 0.02
CA THR A 320 -4.73 20.73 1.42
C THR A 320 -4.54 19.62 2.45
N MET A 321 -4.98 18.42 2.11
CA MET A 321 -4.91 17.22 2.95
C MET A 321 -3.46 16.84 3.25
N ARG A 322 -3.18 16.35 4.47
CA ARG A 322 -1.85 15.87 4.87
C ARG A 322 -1.41 14.72 3.98
N ARG A 323 -0.10 14.60 3.86
CA ARG A 323 0.54 13.48 3.15
C ARG A 323 1.12 12.49 4.14
N MET A 324 1.08 11.23 3.80
CA MET A 324 1.96 10.24 4.41
C MET A 324 3.21 10.05 3.54
N GLU A 325 4.36 9.90 4.17
CA GLU A 325 5.57 9.45 3.46
C GLU A 325 5.38 8.02 2.93
N LYS A 326 6.16 7.61 1.94
CA LYS A 326 6.16 6.21 1.51
C LYS A 326 6.37 5.28 2.71
N ILE A 327 5.67 4.14 2.70
CA ILE A 327 5.85 3.14 3.75
C ILE A 327 7.29 2.64 3.73
N THR A 328 8.01 2.87 4.82
CA THR A 328 9.41 2.43 4.99
C THR A 328 9.51 0.96 5.36
N GLY A 329 8.46 0.42 5.96
CA GLY A 329 8.38 -0.98 6.39
C GLY A 329 7.15 -1.24 7.24
N ARG A 330 7.11 -2.42 7.85
CA ARG A 330 6.05 -2.82 8.78
C ARG A 330 6.67 -3.27 10.11
N THR A 331 5.99 -2.97 11.20
CA THR A 331 6.44 -3.41 12.53
C THR A 331 6.42 -4.94 12.68
N ASP A 332 5.57 -5.66 11.91
CA ASP A 332 5.48 -7.11 11.90
C ASP A 332 6.33 -7.80 10.81
N ASP A 333 6.87 -7.07 9.84
CA ASP A 333 7.85 -7.54 8.84
C ASP A 333 9.29 -7.14 9.21
N MET A 334 9.47 -6.50 10.36
CA MET A 334 10.79 -6.12 10.86
C MET A 334 11.59 -7.36 11.25
N ILE A 335 12.72 -7.54 10.61
CA ILE A 335 13.67 -8.61 10.92
C ILE A 335 14.58 -8.11 12.06
N ILE A 336 14.50 -8.78 13.21
CA ILE A 336 15.43 -8.52 14.31
C ILE A 336 16.60 -9.51 14.18
N LEU A 337 17.75 -9.01 13.75
CA LEU A 337 18.94 -9.83 13.57
C LEU A 337 20.06 -9.37 14.50
N ARG A 338 20.37 -10.16 15.52
CA ARG A 338 21.43 -9.88 16.51
C ARG A 338 21.30 -8.49 17.17
N GLY A 339 20.07 -8.08 17.49
CA GLY A 339 19.77 -6.79 18.12
C GLY A 339 19.70 -5.59 17.15
N VAL A 340 19.83 -5.83 15.84
CA VAL A 340 19.64 -4.81 14.80
C VAL A 340 18.29 -5.04 14.13
N ASN A 341 17.48 -3.99 14.05
CA ASN A 341 16.22 -3.97 13.34
C ASN A 341 16.48 -3.62 11.88
N LEU A 342 15.98 -4.42 10.96
CA LEU A 342 16.07 -4.15 9.53
C LEU A 342 14.75 -4.50 8.82
N VAL A 343 14.45 -3.78 7.76
CA VAL A 343 13.30 -4.03 6.90
C VAL A 343 13.75 -4.30 5.46
N PRO A 344 13.02 -5.11 4.68
CA PRO A 344 13.43 -5.48 3.32
C PRO A 344 13.65 -4.27 2.38
N THR A 345 12.95 -3.16 2.58
CA THR A 345 13.12 -1.94 1.77
C THR A 345 14.52 -1.33 1.88
N GLN A 346 15.16 -1.41 3.04
CA GLN A 346 16.55 -0.97 3.20
C GLN A 346 17.52 -1.83 2.38
N ILE A 347 17.24 -3.13 2.27
CA ILE A 347 18.03 -4.03 1.42
C ILE A 347 17.77 -3.72 -0.06
N GLU A 348 16.51 -3.45 -0.43
CA GLU A 348 16.13 -3.06 -1.79
C GLU A 348 16.92 -1.85 -2.30
N GLU A 349 17.02 -0.79 -1.51
CA GLU A 349 17.79 0.41 -1.86
C GLU A 349 19.28 0.08 -2.14
N ILE A 350 19.86 -0.79 -1.32
CA ILE A 350 21.26 -1.19 -1.49
C ILE A 350 21.44 -2.06 -2.73
N VAL A 351 20.52 -2.98 -3.01
CA VAL A 351 20.51 -3.85 -4.20
C VAL A 351 20.42 -3.00 -5.46
N LEU A 352 19.47 -2.08 -5.54
CA LEU A 352 19.25 -1.20 -6.69
C LEU A 352 20.43 -0.23 -6.94
N GLY A 353 21.19 0.08 -5.89
CA GLY A 353 22.44 0.84 -6.00
C GLY A 353 23.62 0.06 -6.59
N ILE A 354 23.46 -1.21 -7.01
CA ILE A 354 24.49 -2.04 -7.65
C ILE A 354 24.03 -2.41 -9.08
N PRO A 355 24.58 -1.80 -10.13
CA PRO A 355 24.05 -1.88 -11.49
C PRO A 355 23.95 -3.30 -12.09
N THR A 356 24.74 -4.24 -11.58
CA THR A 356 24.79 -5.64 -12.05
C THR A 356 23.74 -6.53 -11.39
N LEU A 357 23.04 -6.02 -10.35
CA LEU A 357 21.96 -6.74 -9.66
C LEU A 357 20.60 -6.32 -10.18
N SER A 358 19.65 -7.26 -10.19
CA SER A 358 18.25 -7.00 -10.54
C SER A 358 17.46 -6.65 -9.28
N PRO A 359 16.27 -6.03 -9.39
CA PRO A 359 15.40 -5.74 -8.24
C PRO A 359 14.76 -6.98 -7.61
N HIS A 360 14.98 -8.16 -8.19
CA HIS A 360 14.42 -9.41 -7.68
C HIS A 360 15.30 -10.02 -6.61
N PHE A 361 14.87 -9.91 -5.35
CA PHE A 361 15.60 -10.47 -4.20
C PHE A 361 14.64 -11.02 -3.14
N GLN A 362 15.19 -11.88 -2.26
CA GLN A 362 14.53 -12.42 -1.08
C GLN A 362 15.49 -12.44 0.11
N CYS A 363 14.94 -12.24 1.30
CA CYS A 363 15.60 -12.32 2.59
C CYS A 363 15.29 -13.67 3.23
N HIS A 364 16.22 -14.60 3.24
CA HIS A 364 16.07 -15.92 3.84
C HIS A 364 16.58 -15.89 5.28
N LEU A 365 15.67 -16.15 6.24
CA LEU A 365 15.98 -16.21 7.65
C LEU A 365 16.12 -17.66 8.08
N ASP A 366 17.28 -17.99 8.63
CA ASP A 366 17.60 -19.29 9.15
C ASP A 366 18.06 -19.19 10.62
N ARG A 367 18.09 -20.30 11.32
CA ARG A 367 18.64 -20.41 12.67
C ARG A 367 19.70 -21.50 12.74
N SER A 368 20.94 -21.11 13.04
CA SER A 368 22.03 -22.05 13.29
C SER A 368 22.37 -22.04 14.79
N GLY A 369 21.98 -23.13 15.50
CA GLY A 369 22.08 -23.16 16.94
C GLY A 369 21.23 -22.11 17.62
N ASN A 370 21.88 -21.19 18.34
CA ASN A 370 21.19 -20.06 19.02
C ASN A 370 21.26 -18.73 18.27
N LEU A 371 21.83 -18.72 17.06
CA LEU A 371 22.02 -17.51 16.29
C LEU A 371 21.14 -17.50 15.05
N ASP A 372 20.38 -16.41 14.89
CA ASP A 372 19.66 -16.13 13.66
C ASP A 372 20.63 -15.62 12.60
N THR A 373 20.47 -16.11 11.38
CA THR A 373 21.23 -15.71 10.20
C THR A 373 20.27 -15.22 9.11
N LEU A 374 20.73 -14.26 8.34
CA LEU A 374 20.02 -13.72 7.18
C LEU A 374 20.90 -13.93 5.95
N THR A 375 20.32 -14.51 4.90
CA THR A 375 20.91 -14.56 3.57
C THR A 375 20.05 -13.76 2.60
N VAL A 376 20.63 -12.78 1.96
CA VAL A 376 20.00 -12.02 0.88
C VAL A 376 20.28 -12.76 -0.43
N ARG A 377 19.26 -13.36 -1.00
CA ARG A 377 19.31 -14.01 -2.30
C ARG A 377 18.81 -13.02 -3.35
N VAL A 378 19.65 -12.71 -4.36
CA VAL A 378 19.37 -11.67 -5.36
C VAL A 378 19.76 -12.14 -6.75
N GLU A 379 18.97 -11.81 -7.77
CA GLU A 379 19.27 -12.16 -9.14
C GLU A 379 20.28 -11.17 -9.75
N ARG A 380 21.18 -11.70 -10.58
CA ARG A 380 22.00 -10.87 -11.47
C ARG A 380 21.18 -10.39 -12.69
N ARG A 381 21.61 -9.30 -13.35
CA ARG A 381 21.06 -8.90 -14.67
C ARG A 381 21.65 -9.78 -15.78
N ASP A 382 20.91 -9.94 -16.87
CA ASP A 382 21.24 -10.86 -17.99
C ASP A 382 22.67 -10.70 -18.55
N ALA A 383 23.17 -9.47 -18.66
CA ALA A 383 24.50 -9.19 -19.21
C ALA A 383 25.65 -9.35 -18.20
N THR A 384 25.37 -9.75 -16.95
CA THR A 384 26.37 -9.81 -15.86
C THR A 384 27.18 -11.11 -15.94
N THR A 385 28.51 -10.98 -16.03
CA THR A 385 29.42 -12.12 -15.98
C THR A 385 29.54 -12.73 -14.59
N ASP A 386 30.09 -13.95 -14.48
CA ASP A 386 30.29 -14.62 -13.18
C ASP A 386 31.26 -13.84 -12.29
N GLU A 387 32.27 -13.19 -12.86
CA GLU A 387 33.21 -12.35 -12.13
C GLU A 387 32.54 -11.08 -11.56
N GLU A 388 31.74 -10.43 -12.38
CA GLU A 388 30.95 -9.27 -11.94
C GLU A 388 29.89 -9.66 -10.87
N ALA A 389 29.24 -10.83 -11.00
CA ALA A 389 28.32 -11.36 -10.01
C ALA A 389 29.01 -11.62 -8.66
N ALA A 390 30.22 -12.20 -8.68
CA ALA A 390 31.00 -12.41 -7.46
C ALA A 390 31.48 -11.08 -6.83
N ALA A 391 31.79 -10.08 -7.63
CA ALA A 391 32.13 -8.74 -7.15
C ALA A 391 30.89 -8.05 -6.52
N ALA A 392 29.73 -8.16 -7.17
CA ALA A 392 28.46 -7.64 -6.66
C ALA A 392 28.03 -8.31 -5.35
N GLN A 393 28.23 -9.62 -5.22
CA GLN A 393 27.97 -10.36 -3.97
C GLN A 393 28.79 -9.79 -2.80
N ALA A 394 30.09 -9.58 -3.01
CA ALA A 394 30.97 -9.02 -1.99
C ALA A 394 30.60 -7.56 -1.66
N GLU A 395 30.25 -6.77 -2.68
CA GLU A 395 29.85 -5.37 -2.56
C GLU A 395 28.54 -5.24 -1.75
N LEU A 396 27.52 -6.03 -2.10
CA LEU A 396 26.23 -6.01 -1.41
C LEU A 396 26.39 -6.33 0.08
N GLY A 397 27.15 -7.36 0.42
CA GLY A 397 27.43 -7.72 1.81
C GLY A 397 28.16 -6.60 2.58
N ARG A 398 29.11 -5.91 1.94
CA ARG A 398 29.83 -4.76 2.55
C ARG A 398 28.90 -3.57 2.76
N ARG A 399 28.07 -3.23 1.77
CA ARG A 399 27.12 -2.09 1.87
C ARG A 399 26.05 -2.35 2.93
N ILE A 400 25.47 -3.55 3.01
CA ILE A 400 24.51 -3.90 4.06
C ILE A 400 25.16 -3.74 5.45
N LYS A 401 26.38 -4.25 5.62
CA LYS A 401 27.08 -4.09 6.90
C LYS A 401 27.38 -2.63 7.24
N ALA A 402 27.75 -1.82 6.26
CA ALA A 402 28.08 -0.40 6.47
C ALA A 402 26.82 0.43 6.77
N SER A 403 25.72 0.20 6.08
CA SER A 403 24.50 1.01 6.19
C SER A 403 23.57 0.54 7.31
N ILE A 404 23.43 -0.77 7.51
CA ILE A 404 22.49 -1.36 8.47
C ILE A 404 23.19 -1.81 9.77
N GLY A 405 24.51 -2.02 9.72
CA GLY A 405 25.29 -2.44 10.91
C GLY A 405 25.34 -3.94 11.15
N VAL A 406 24.74 -4.77 10.30
CA VAL A 406 24.70 -6.23 10.46
C VAL A 406 25.33 -6.97 9.30
N SER A 407 26.06 -8.05 9.57
CA SER A 407 26.62 -8.93 8.54
C SER A 407 25.59 -9.97 8.13
N VAL A 408 25.38 -10.11 6.83
CA VAL A 408 24.46 -11.07 6.21
C VAL A 408 25.20 -11.96 5.21
N GLY A 409 24.66 -13.14 4.92
CA GLY A 409 25.01 -13.91 3.73
C GLY A 409 24.45 -13.22 2.47
N VAL A 410 25.15 -13.34 1.36
CA VAL A 410 24.65 -12.88 0.06
C VAL A 410 24.80 -14.03 -0.93
N ASP A 411 23.77 -14.30 -1.71
CA ASP A 411 23.72 -15.33 -2.74
C ASP A 411 23.22 -14.69 -4.03
N VAL A 412 24.14 -14.42 -4.96
CA VAL A 412 23.80 -13.90 -6.29
C VAL A 412 23.48 -15.07 -7.20
N VAL A 413 22.23 -15.12 -7.67
CA VAL A 413 21.70 -16.22 -8.47
C VAL A 413 21.42 -15.79 -9.90
N ASP A 414 21.22 -16.77 -10.80
CA ASP A 414 20.89 -16.52 -12.19
C ASP A 414 19.52 -15.86 -12.36
N VAL A 415 19.34 -15.20 -13.49
CA VAL A 415 18.07 -14.60 -13.92
C VAL A 415 16.95 -15.63 -13.85
N ALA A 416 15.76 -15.19 -13.41
CA ALA A 416 14.55 -16.01 -13.23
C ALA A 416 14.68 -17.16 -12.19
N SER A 417 15.70 -17.14 -11.32
CA SER A 417 15.86 -18.12 -10.24
C SER A 417 14.98 -17.83 -9.01
N ILE A 418 14.45 -16.61 -8.89
CA ILE A 418 13.50 -16.21 -7.85
C ILE A 418 12.10 -16.22 -8.44
N GLU A 419 11.18 -16.92 -7.77
CA GLU A 419 9.80 -17.01 -8.21
C GLU A 419 9.16 -15.61 -8.33
N ARG A 420 8.58 -15.33 -9.50
CA ARG A 420 7.88 -14.08 -9.76
C ARG A 420 6.52 -14.09 -9.09
N SER A 421 6.25 -13.08 -8.28
CA SER A 421 4.95 -12.92 -7.65
C SER A 421 3.93 -12.41 -8.69
N VAL A 422 2.76 -13.02 -8.72
CA VAL A 422 1.61 -12.53 -9.49
C VAL A 422 0.71 -11.59 -8.67
N GLY A 423 1.14 -11.27 -7.47
CA GLY A 423 0.47 -10.40 -6.50
C GLY A 423 1.49 -9.71 -5.60
N LYS A 424 1.34 -9.83 -4.27
CA LYS A 424 2.34 -9.31 -3.31
C LYS A 424 3.60 -10.15 -3.33
N MET A 425 4.75 -9.51 -3.49
CA MET A 425 6.04 -10.19 -3.42
C MET A 425 6.34 -10.66 -1.98
N ARG A 426 6.77 -11.90 -1.85
CA ARG A 426 7.25 -12.43 -0.57
C ARG A 426 8.74 -12.11 -0.44
N ARG A 427 9.05 -10.98 0.19
CA ARG A 427 10.43 -10.53 0.43
C ARG A 427 11.12 -11.32 1.56
N ILE A 428 10.37 -11.86 2.52
CA ILE A 428 10.91 -12.60 3.66
C ILE A 428 10.50 -14.06 3.54
N VAL A 429 11.50 -14.95 3.58
CA VAL A 429 11.34 -16.40 3.67
C VAL A 429 11.93 -16.86 5.00
N ASP A 430 11.06 -17.09 5.98
CA ASP A 430 11.48 -17.49 7.32
C ASP A 430 11.47 -19.02 7.45
N HIS A 431 12.65 -19.61 7.59
CA HIS A 431 12.88 -21.03 7.77
C HIS A 431 13.04 -21.41 9.26
N ARG A 432 12.98 -20.44 10.16
CA ARG A 432 13.08 -20.70 11.59
C ARG A 432 11.83 -21.42 12.06
N ALA A 433 11.98 -22.54 12.75
CA ALA A 433 10.86 -23.28 13.32
C ALA A 433 10.01 -22.34 14.22
N ALA A 434 8.69 -22.33 14.00
CA ALA A 434 7.76 -21.65 14.89
C ALA A 434 7.94 -22.18 16.32
N ARG A 435 8.14 -21.28 17.28
CA ARG A 435 8.17 -21.62 18.72
C ARG A 435 6.76 -21.84 19.25
#